data_753241fa4779f638fa5dc0ffe3f7f236
#
_entry.id   753241fa4779f638fa5dc0ffe3f7f236
#
_cell.length_a   1.000
_cell.length_b   1.000
_cell.length_c   1.000
_cell.angle_alpha   90.00
_cell.angle_beta   90.00
_cell.angle_gamma   90.00
#
_symmetry.space_group_name_H-M   'P 1'
#
loop_
_entity.id
_entity.type
_entity.pdbx_description
1 polymer ?
#
loop_
_entity_poly.entity_id
_entity_poly.type
_entity_poly.pdbx_seq_one_letter_code
_entity_poly.pdbx_strand_id
1 'polypeptide(L)'
;METVTAYAVQFWQFSLVFILILIGAAWKVLDKDVKPDLKFKATGMPHMKPIPIPTKGKGFWGGLKVWLLVSRKWEIVSDYHYKINGEDLVIPKGFIFDGASVPKFLHTWLSPMGVLLVGGLIHDYGYKYQTLLC
;
A
#
# COMPACT_ATOMS: atom_id res chain seq x y z
N MET A 1 25.60 -45.94 -1.81
CA MET A 1 25.65 -44.68 -1.01
C MET A 1 25.86 -43.45 -1.89
N GLU A 2 26.60 -43.47 -2.96
CA GLU A 2 26.88 -42.32 -3.83
C GLU A 2 25.65 -41.78 -4.57
N THR A 3 24.69 -42.62 -4.91
CA THR A 3 23.47 -42.20 -5.62
C THR A 3 22.53 -41.35 -4.76
N VAL A 4 22.41 -41.62 -3.47
CA VAL A 4 21.53 -40.88 -2.55
C VAL A 4 22.07 -39.49 -2.28
N THR A 5 23.40 -39.34 -2.16
CA THR A 5 24.03 -38.02 -1.97
C THR A 5 23.91 -37.15 -3.22
N ALA A 6 23.99 -37.74 -4.41
CA ALA A 6 23.81 -36.97 -5.66
C ALA A 6 22.38 -36.40 -5.80
N TYR A 7 21.35 -37.17 -5.46
CA TYR A 7 19.97 -36.69 -5.48
C TYR A 7 19.74 -35.60 -4.41
N ALA A 8 20.32 -35.74 -3.23
CA ALA A 8 20.21 -34.72 -2.17
C ALA A 8 20.83 -33.39 -2.61
N VAL A 9 21.97 -33.39 -3.29
CA VAL A 9 22.63 -32.20 -3.81
C VAL A 9 21.84 -31.58 -4.98
N GLN A 10 21.18 -32.36 -5.80
CA GLN A 10 20.43 -31.88 -6.95
C GLN A 10 19.09 -31.24 -6.55
N PHE A 11 18.46 -31.73 -5.48
CA PHE A 11 17.13 -31.30 -5.07
C PHE A 11 17.12 -30.41 -3.80
N TRP A 12 18.28 -30.00 -3.26
CA TRP A 12 18.36 -29.20 -2.05
C TRP A 12 17.60 -27.86 -2.16
N GLN A 13 17.55 -27.29 -3.36
CA GLN A 13 16.82 -26.04 -3.63
C GLN A 13 15.31 -26.22 -3.43
N PHE A 14 14.76 -27.34 -3.89
CA PHE A 14 13.34 -27.66 -3.69
C PHE A 14 13.02 -27.93 -2.22
N SER A 15 13.96 -28.57 -1.51
CA SER A 15 13.83 -28.80 -0.07
C SER A 15 13.81 -27.51 0.72
N LEU A 16 14.64 -26.52 0.37
CA LEU A 16 14.63 -25.19 1.00
C LEU A 16 13.31 -24.47 0.76
N VAL A 17 12.80 -24.45 -0.46
CA VAL A 17 11.51 -23.83 -0.78
C VAL A 17 10.38 -24.50 0.00
N PHE A 18 10.38 -25.82 0.09
CA PHE A 18 9.39 -26.58 0.85
C PHE A 18 9.44 -26.26 2.34
N ILE A 19 10.63 -26.18 2.93
CA ILE A 19 10.82 -25.78 4.33
C ILE A 19 10.31 -24.36 4.57
N LEU A 20 10.60 -23.41 3.68
CA LEU A 20 10.10 -22.03 3.78
C LEU A 20 8.57 -21.97 3.72
N ILE A 21 7.96 -22.77 2.86
CA ILE A 21 6.49 -22.88 2.78
C ILE A 21 5.92 -23.43 4.09
N LEU A 22 6.54 -24.48 4.65
CA LEU A 22 6.11 -25.08 5.93
C LEU A 22 6.26 -24.07 7.09
N ILE A 23 7.38 -23.35 7.15
CA ILE A 23 7.59 -22.29 8.14
C ILE A 23 6.53 -21.19 8.00
N GLY A 24 6.26 -20.74 6.77
CA GLY A 24 5.22 -19.73 6.52
C GLY A 24 3.82 -20.22 6.89
N ALA A 25 3.50 -21.49 6.61
CA ALA A 25 2.24 -22.09 7.00
C ALA A 25 2.11 -22.24 8.52
N ALA A 26 3.18 -22.69 9.19
CA ALA A 26 3.22 -22.79 10.65
C ALA A 26 3.08 -21.41 11.31
N TRP A 27 3.78 -20.40 10.77
CA TRP A 27 3.65 -19.02 11.24
C TRP A 27 2.21 -18.52 11.15
N LYS A 28 1.56 -18.76 10.01
CA LYS A 28 0.16 -18.37 9.78
C LYS A 28 -0.82 -19.07 10.72
N VAL A 29 -0.52 -20.29 11.15
CA VAL A 29 -1.34 -21.03 12.13
C VAL A 29 -1.13 -20.51 13.55
N LEU A 30 0.11 -20.13 13.88
CA LEU A 30 0.47 -19.58 15.19
C LEU A 30 0.01 -18.12 15.36
N ASP A 31 -0.04 -17.34 14.25
CA ASP A 31 -0.46 -15.93 14.22
C ASP A 31 -1.99 -15.75 14.23
N LYS A 32 -2.73 -16.80 14.52
CA LYS A 32 -4.21 -16.79 14.49
C LYS A 32 -4.85 -15.95 15.60
N ASP A 33 -4.08 -15.55 16.62
CA ASP A 33 -4.66 -15.01 17.85
C ASP A 33 -4.58 -13.48 18.01
N VAL A 34 -4.04 -12.74 17.04
CA VAL A 34 -3.94 -11.27 17.13
C VAL A 34 -4.41 -10.61 15.85
N LYS A 35 -5.67 -10.79 15.50
CA LYS A 35 -6.33 -9.82 14.63
C LYS A 35 -7.18 -8.92 15.52
N PRO A 36 -6.75 -7.70 15.80
CA PRO A 36 -7.71 -6.71 16.25
C PRO A 36 -8.80 -6.68 15.18
N ASP A 37 -10.04 -6.94 15.55
CA ASP A 37 -11.21 -6.85 14.67
C ASP A 37 -11.42 -5.37 14.34
N LEU A 38 -10.56 -4.86 13.47
CA LEU A 38 -10.50 -3.47 13.07
C LEU A 38 -11.71 -3.20 12.18
N LYS A 39 -12.78 -2.72 12.81
CA LYS A 39 -14.02 -2.38 12.11
C LYS A 39 -13.86 -1.05 11.42
N PHE A 40 -13.43 -1.09 10.17
CA PHE A 40 -13.39 0.07 9.29
C PHE A 40 -14.72 0.22 8.53
N LYS A 41 -15.32 1.40 8.63
CA LYS A 41 -16.52 1.76 7.89
C LYS A 41 -16.31 3.09 7.18
N ALA A 42 -16.23 3.06 5.86
CA ALA A 42 -16.17 4.26 5.03
C ALA A 42 -17.59 4.71 4.67
N THR A 43 -17.81 6.02 4.65
CA THR A 43 -19.11 6.60 4.22
C THR A 43 -19.27 6.58 2.70
N GLY A 44 -18.20 6.28 1.96
CA GLY A 44 -18.16 6.23 0.50
C GLY A 44 -16.76 6.54 -0.02
N MET A 45 -16.66 6.78 -1.33
CA MET A 45 -15.40 7.23 -1.94
C MET A 45 -15.19 8.73 -1.66
N PRO A 46 -14.00 9.14 -1.19
CA PRO A 46 -13.69 10.55 -1.00
C PRO A 46 -13.66 11.29 -2.34
N HIS A 47 -14.19 12.52 -2.35
CA HIS A 47 -14.07 13.41 -3.49
C HIS A 47 -12.68 14.03 -3.52
N MET A 48 -11.92 13.71 -4.55
CA MET A 48 -10.52 14.09 -4.69
C MET A 48 -10.25 14.67 -6.08
N LYS A 49 -9.32 15.62 -6.15
CA LYS A 49 -8.78 16.12 -7.43
C LYS A 49 -7.28 15.84 -7.53
N PRO A 50 -6.77 15.39 -8.69
CA PRO A 50 -5.34 15.25 -8.90
C PRO A 50 -4.68 16.62 -9.02
N ILE A 51 -3.53 16.79 -8.36
CA ILE A 51 -2.70 17.98 -8.53
C ILE A 51 -1.80 17.76 -9.75
N PRO A 52 -1.73 18.72 -10.70
CA PRO A 52 -0.88 18.62 -11.88
C PRO A 52 0.58 18.47 -11.50
N ILE A 53 1.30 17.56 -12.16
CA ILE A 53 2.75 17.41 -11.98
C ILE A 53 3.42 18.57 -12.73
N PRO A 54 4.30 19.38 -12.10
CA PRO A 54 4.97 20.49 -12.76
C PRO A 54 6.05 19.99 -13.74
N THR A 55 5.67 19.80 -14.99
CA THR A 55 6.59 19.37 -16.07
C THR A 55 7.04 20.52 -16.96
N LYS A 56 6.39 21.70 -16.86
CA LYS A 56 6.72 22.87 -17.68
C LYS A 56 8.15 23.35 -17.44
N GLY A 57 8.90 23.57 -18.52
CA GLY A 57 10.25 24.15 -18.47
C GLY A 57 11.40 23.17 -18.22
N LYS A 58 11.16 21.86 -18.15
CA LYS A 58 12.20 20.87 -17.80
C LYS A 58 12.81 20.11 -18.99
N GLY A 59 12.47 20.46 -20.22
CA GLY A 59 12.91 19.72 -21.39
C GLY A 59 12.36 18.28 -21.45
N PHE A 60 12.61 17.57 -22.55
CA PHE A 60 12.07 16.21 -22.74
C PHE A 60 12.56 15.21 -21.69
N TRP A 61 13.87 15.14 -21.48
CA TRP A 61 14.47 14.20 -20.49
C TRP A 61 14.16 14.53 -19.04
N GLY A 62 14.17 15.83 -18.71
CA GLY A 62 13.78 16.28 -17.36
C GLY A 62 12.30 16.04 -17.08
N GLY A 63 11.43 16.28 -18.07
CA GLY A 63 10.01 15.99 -17.98
C GLY A 63 9.73 14.49 -17.81
N LEU A 64 10.42 13.64 -18.57
CA LEU A 64 10.30 12.19 -18.48
C LEU A 64 10.73 11.67 -17.10
N LYS A 65 11.85 12.17 -16.58
CA LYS A 65 12.36 11.82 -15.24
C LYS A 65 11.37 12.20 -14.13
N VAL A 66 10.85 13.42 -14.19
CA VAL A 66 9.83 13.89 -13.25
C VAL A 66 8.56 13.07 -13.38
N TRP A 67 8.12 12.77 -14.59
CA TRP A 67 6.93 11.95 -14.84
C TRP A 67 7.06 10.51 -14.29
N LEU A 68 8.25 9.90 -14.37
CA LEU A 68 8.49 8.55 -13.88
C LEU A 68 8.65 8.49 -12.35
N LEU A 69 9.34 9.47 -11.76
CA LEU A 69 9.77 9.43 -10.36
C LEU A 69 8.84 10.17 -9.40
N VAL A 70 8.11 11.19 -9.88
CA VAL A 70 7.25 12.00 -9.02
C VAL A 70 5.89 11.32 -8.84
N SER A 71 5.54 11.03 -7.61
CA SER A 71 4.20 10.56 -7.24
C SER A 71 3.17 11.66 -7.49
N ARG A 72 2.00 11.26 -8.00
CA ARG A 72 0.89 12.19 -8.18
C ARG A 72 0.26 12.52 -6.83
N LYS A 73 0.21 13.80 -6.52
CA LYS A 73 -0.49 14.29 -5.33
C LYS A 73 -1.98 14.44 -5.59
N TRP A 74 -2.75 14.22 -4.54
CA TRP A 74 -4.19 14.34 -4.54
C TRP A 74 -4.62 15.30 -3.46
N GLU A 75 -5.65 16.08 -3.72
CA GLU A 75 -6.25 17.02 -2.76
C GLU A 75 -7.70 16.62 -2.50
N ILE A 76 -8.08 16.57 -1.23
CA ILE A 76 -9.45 16.33 -0.80
C ILE A 76 -10.29 17.59 -1.07
N VAL A 77 -11.38 17.42 -1.82
CA VAL A 77 -12.27 18.52 -2.25
C VAL A 77 -13.40 18.77 -1.24
N SER A 78 -13.83 17.73 -0.53
CA SER A 78 -14.87 17.81 0.50
C SER A 78 -14.46 17.02 1.74
N ASP A 79 -14.95 17.39 2.91
CA ASP A 79 -14.68 16.66 4.14
C ASP A 79 -15.04 15.19 3.99
N TYR A 80 -14.13 14.31 4.39
CA TYR A 80 -14.32 12.86 4.29
C TYR A 80 -14.48 12.25 5.66
N HIS A 81 -15.65 11.64 5.88
CA HIS A 81 -16.01 10.98 7.14
C HIS A 81 -15.77 9.47 7.05
N TYR A 82 -15.14 8.91 8.05
CA TYR A 82 -14.94 7.47 8.18
C TYR A 82 -14.96 7.05 9.65
N LYS A 83 -15.21 5.77 9.91
CA LYS A 83 -15.23 5.21 11.27
C LYS A 83 -14.16 4.14 11.41
N ILE A 84 -13.40 4.21 12.49
CA ILE A 84 -12.51 3.14 12.93
C ILE A 84 -12.91 2.75 14.35
N ASN A 85 -13.22 1.47 14.56
CA ASN A 85 -13.62 0.93 15.87
C ASN A 85 -14.80 1.65 16.54
N GLY A 86 -15.64 2.30 15.76
CA GLY A 86 -16.79 3.07 16.24
C GLY A 86 -16.53 4.56 16.47
N GLU A 87 -15.29 5.02 16.38
CA GLU A 87 -14.94 6.44 16.44
C GLU A 87 -15.12 7.10 15.07
N ASP A 88 -15.80 8.25 15.08
CA ASP A 88 -15.97 9.07 13.89
C ASP A 88 -14.74 9.96 13.68
N LEU A 89 -14.09 9.79 12.56
CA LEU A 89 -12.92 10.55 12.15
C LEU A 89 -13.24 11.34 10.88
N VAL A 90 -12.71 12.55 10.76
CA VAL A 90 -12.94 13.45 9.64
C VAL A 90 -11.61 13.92 9.06
N ILE A 91 -11.43 13.74 7.76
CA ILE A 91 -10.33 14.34 7.02
C ILE A 91 -10.86 15.62 6.38
N PRO A 92 -10.34 16.80 6.74
CA PRO A 92 -10.84 18.05 6.24
C PRO A 92 -10.51 18.23 4.75
N LYS A 93 -11.36 18.95 4.05
CA LYS A 93 -11.07 19.42 2.69
C LYS A 93 -9.77 20.21 2.64
N GLY A 94 -9.06 20.13 1.52
CA GLY A 94 -7.76 20.77 1.32
C GLY A 94 -6.58 19.94 1.83
N PHE A 95 -6.82 18.78 2.43
CA PHE A 95 -5.72 17.86 2.77
C PHE A 95 -5.08 17.31 1.50
N ILE A 96 -3.74 17.43 1.43
CA ILE A 96 -2.94 16.95 0.30
C ILE A 96 -2.13 15.74 0.75
N PHE A 97 -2.21 14.67 -0.04
CA PHE A 97 -1.48 13.44 0.20
C PHE A 97 -0.91 12.87 -1.11
N ASP A 98 0.09 12.01 -1.00
CA ASP A 98 0.81 11.50 -2.17
C ASP A 98 0.07 10.34 -2.87
N GLY A 99 -1.06 9.92 -2.34
CA GLY A 99 -1.81 8.77 -2.83
C GLY A 99 -1.10 7.45 -2.50
N ALA A 100 -1.54 6.37 -3.12
CA ALA A 100 -0.80 5.12 -3.05
C ALA A 100 0.48 5.27 -3.89
N SER A 101 1.64 5.27 -3.24
CA SER A 101 2.96 5.36 -3.89
C SER A 101 3.29 4.07 -4.64
N VAL A 102 2.44 3.70 -5.59
CA VAL A 102 2.65 2.53 -6.45
C VAL A 102 3.48 2.94 -7.65
N PRO A 103 4.65 2.32 -7.89
CA PRO A 103 5.43 2.56 -9.09
C PRO A 103 4.59 2.36 -10.35
N LYS A 104 4.76 3.23 -11.35
CA LYS A 104 3.90 3.25 -12.55
C LYS A 104 3.88 1.94 -13.33
N PHE A 105 4.97 1.17 -13.31
CA PHE A 105 5.02 -0.13 -13.96
C PHE A 105 4.11 -1.19 -13.30
N LEU A 106 3.74 -1.00 -12.03
CA LEU A 106 2.79 -1.85 -11.31
C LEU A 106 1.33 -1.42 -11.45
N HIS A 107 1.05 -0.25 -12.06
CA HIS A 107 -0.32 0.25 -12.23
C HIS A 107 -1.20 -0.67 -13.07
N THR A 108 -0.60 -1.51 -13.92
CA THR A 108 -1.33 -2.51 -14.70
C THR A 108 -1.90 -3.62 -13.82
N TRP A 109 -1.24 -3.92 -12.71
CA TRP A 109 -1.58 -5.03 -11.79
C TRP A 109 -2.23 -4.52 -10.51
N LEU A 110 -1.77 -3.36 -10.03
CA LEU A 110 -2.24 -2.72 -8.81
C LEU A 110 -2.80 -1.35 -9.18
N SER A 111 -4.12 -1.25 -9.30
CA SER A 111 -4.74 0.05 -9.51
C SER A 111 -4.47 0.94 -8.29
N PRO A 112 -3.81 2.11 -8.47
CA PRO A 112 -3.62 3.06 -7.38
C PRO A 112 -4.91 3.77 -6.98
N MET A 113 -6.00 3.46 -7.67
CA MET A 113 -7.35 3.97 -7.43
C MET A 113 -8.14 3.02 -6.53
N GLY A 114 -9.20 3.49 -5.94
CA GLY A 114 -10.11 2.70 -5.11
C GLY A 114 -9.57 2.47 -3.71
N VAL A 115 -9.56 1.23 -3.24
CA VAL A 115 -9.23 0.87 -1.86
C VAL A 115 -7.80 1.29 -1.46
N LEU A 116 -6.83 1.17 -2.37
CA LEU A 116 -5.44 1.58 -2.11
C LEU A 116 -5.32 3.09 -1.94
N LEU A 117 -6.08 3.87 -2.69
CA LEU A 117 -6.08 5.32 -2.58
C LEU A 117 -6.70 5.78 -1.25
N VAL A 118 -7.81 5.16 -0.84
CA VAL A 118 -8.46 5.43 0.45
C VAL A 118 -7.54 5.00 1.61
N GLY A 119 -6.91 3.82 1.50
CA GLY A 119 -5.95 3.36 2.50
C GLY A 119 -4.75 4.30 2.65
N GLY A 120 -4.19 4.76 1.52
CA GLY A 120 -3.12 5.76 1.51
C GLY A 120 -3.53 7.08 2.16
N LEU A 121 -4.73 7.56 1.85
CA LEU A 121 -5.28 8.79 2.44
C LEU A 121 -5.38 8.70 3.97
N ILE A 122 -5.94 7.61 4.48
CA ILE A 122 -6.12 7.40 5.93
C ILE A 122 -4.77 7.23 6.61
N HIS A 123 -3.86 6.48 6.00
CA HIS A 123 -2.50 6.28 6.49
C HIS A 123 -1.75 7.61 6.59
N ASP A 124 -1.74 8.41 5.52
CA ASP A 124 -0.99 9.68 5.47
C ASP A 124 -1.58 10.70 6.43
N TYR A 125 -2.92 10.74 6.55
CA TYR A 125 -3.59 11.61 7.52
C TYR A 125 -3.29 11.18 8.96
N GLY A 126 -3.41 9.88 9.25
CA GLY A 126 -3.14 9.31 10.56
C GLY A 126 -1.68 9.49 10.98
N TYR A 127 -0.74 9.29 10.06
CA TYR A 127 0.68 9.50 10.32
C TYR A 127 1.00 10.98 10.59
N LYS A 128 0.44 11.90 9.80
CA LYS A 128 0.70 13.33 9.93
C LYS A 128 0.15 13.92 11.23
N TYR A 129 -1.00 13.44 11.69
CA TYR A 129 -1.67 13.95 12.88
C TYR A 129 -1.63 12.99 14.07
N GLN A 130 -0.90 11.87 13.95
CA GLN A 130 -0.74 10.84 14.98
C GLN A 130 -2.08 10.26 15.50
N THR A 131 -3.12 10.30 14.68
CA THR A 131 -4.46 9.84 15.07
C THR A 131 -4.61 8.31 15.02
N LEU A 132 -3.64 7.59 14.46
CA LEU A 132 -3.63 6.12 14.39
C LEU A 132 -2.78 5.47 15.50
N LEU A 133 -2.20 6.25 16.41
CA LEU A 133 -1.33 5.78 17.48
C LEU A 133 -2.04 5.69 18.85
N CYS A 134 -3.35 5.46 18.82
CA CYS A 134 -4.09 5.14 20.04
C CYS A 134 -4.22 3.65 20.24
#